data_246b883bb66255942bf3672a2260b159
#
_entry.id   246b883bb66255942bf3672a2260b159
#
_cell.length_a   1.000
_cell.length_b   1.000
_cell.length_c   1.000
_cell.angle_alpha   90.00
_cell.angle_beta   90.00
_cell.angle_gamma   90.00
#
_symmetry.space_group_name_H-M   'P 1'
#
loop_
_entity.id
_entity.type
_entity.pdbx_description
1 polymer ?
#
loop_
_entity_poly.entity_id
_entity_poly.type
_entity_poly.pdbx_seq_one_letter_code
_entity_poly.pdbx_strand_id
1 'polypeptide(L)'
;YSYIGPDVTRPVYRNGTIGAAKDHLEATAFTITEDLKSIKGKAYVSVNKALVTQASSAIPVIPLYISLLYKIMKAKGIHEGCIEQIQRLFSQRLFGGDLALDEKGRIRIDDLEMREDVQEEIAELWKNATSENLPEIGDLKGYSDEFFSLFGFKVPGVDYTADVNELVMVPSEQ
;
A
#
# COMPACT_ATOMS: atom_id res chain seq x y z
N TYR A 1 6.44 -5.97 6.17
CA TYR A 1 5.98 -5.06 5.11
C TYR A 1 6.46 -3.65 5.41
N SER A 2 6.82 -2.88 4.38
CA SER A 2 7.28 -1.51 4.50
C SER A 2 6.73 -0.65 3.37
N TYR A 3 6.87 0.66 3.50
CA TYR A 3 6.59 1.64 2.46
C TYR A 3 7.73 2.65 2.41
N ILE A 4 8.19 2.99 1.21
CA ILE A 4 9.25 3.99 1.00
C ILE A 4 8.63 5.28 0.46
N GLY A 5 7.83 5.15 -0.58
CA GLY A 5 7.21 6.26 -1.29
C GLY A 5 8.15 7.11 -2.13
N PRO A 6 7.58 7.97 -2.97
CA PRO A 6 8.31 8.91 -3.81
C PRO A 6 8.78 10.15 -3.04
N ASP A 7 9.46 11.06 -3.73
CA ASP A 7 10.04 12.27 -3.15
C ASP A 7 8.99 13.18 -2.48
N VAL A 8 7.78 13.26 -2.99
CA VAL A 8 6.70 14.08 -2.40
C VAL A 8 6.27 13.60 -1.01
N THR A 9 6.44 12.31 -0.70
CA THR A 9 6.12 11.74 0.61
C THR A 9 7.35 11.50 1.50
N ARG A 10 8.55 11.68 0.97
CA ARG A 10 9.84 11.46 1.66
C ARG A 10 9.96 12.23 2.99
N PRO A 11 9.53 13.51 3.11
CA PRO A 11 9.62 14.23 4.38
C PRO A 11 8.93 13.51 5.53
N VAL A 12 7.84 12.80 5.26
CA VAL A 12 7.08 12.04 6.25
C VAL A 12 7.66 10.63 6.45
N TYR A 13 7.91 9.91 5.36
CA TYR A 13 8.22 8.47 5.45
C TYR A 13 9.69 8.15 5.57
N ARG A 14 10.62 9.08 5.27
CA ARG A 14 12.07 8.81 5.31
C ARG A 14 12.88 9.75 6.21
N ASN A 15 12.46 11.02 6.34
CA ASN A 15 13.27 12.03 7.04
C ASN A 15 12.89 12.20 8.53
N GLY A 16 11.85 11.52 9.00
CA GLY A 16 11.34 11.63 10.38
C GLY A 16 11.46 10.33 11.17
N THR A 17 10.74 10.26 12.27
CA THR A 17 10.70 9.09 13.17
C THR A 17 10.19 7.83 12.47
N ILE A 18 9.26 7.96 11.53
CA ILE A 18 8.78 6.84 10.71
C ILE A 18 9.92 6.28 9.86
N GLY A 19 10.76 7.15 9.28
CA GLY A 19 11.94 6.74 8.51
C GLY A 19 12.93 5.97 9.37
N ALA A 20 13.25 6.47 10.56
CA ALA A 20 14.15 5.78 11.49
C ALA A 20 13.61 4.40 11.90
N ALA A 21 12.30 4.26 12.12
CA ALA A 21 11.67 2.98 12.41
C ALA A 21 11.78 2.00 11.22
N LYS A 22 11.66 2.50 9.98
CA LYS A 22 11.83 1.68 8.77
C LYS A 22 13.29 1.23 8.56
N ASP A 23 14.26 2.10 8.84
CA ASP A 23 15.67 1.74 8.78
C ASP A 23 16.00 0.66 9.82
N HIS A 24 15.44 0.74 11.02
CA HIS A 24 15.56 -0.29 12.03
C HIS A 24 14.91 -1.61 11.59
N LEU A 25 13.72 -1.58 10.98
CA LEU A 25 13.05 -2.75 10.42
C LEU A 25 13.90 -3.43 9.34
N GLU A 26 14.50 -2.65 8.43
CA GLU A 26 15.39 -3.15 7.38
C GLU A 26 16.63 -3.84 8.01
N ALA A 27 17.28 -3.19 8.98
CA ALA A 27 18.44 -3.78 9.70
C ALA A 27 18.04 -5.07 10.46
N THR A 28 16.88 -5.09 11.09
CA THR A 28 16.37 -6.26 11.82
C THR A 28 16.14 -7.45 10.89
N ALA A 29 15.65 -7.25 9.66
CA ALA A 29 15.48 -8.33 8.70
C ALA A 29 16.81 -9.02 8.34
N PHE A 30 17.91 -8.27 8.27
CA PHE A 30 19.25 -8.86 8.10
C PHE A 30 19.66 -9.69 9.32
N THR A 31 19.47 -9.18 10.54
CA THR A 31 19.76 -9.92 11.77
C THR A 31 18.97 -11.23 11.83
N ILE A 32 17.66 -11.19 11.56
CA ILE A 32 16.83 -12.38 11.52
C ILE A 32 17.33 -13.40 10.48
N THR A 33 17.77 -12.93 9.31
CA THR A 33 18.34 -13.81 8.28
C THR A 33 19.60 -14.52 8.80
N GLU A 34 20.48 -13.81 9.52
CA GLU A 34 21.66 -14.39 10.13
C GLU A 34 21.29 -15.47 11.19
N ASP A 35 20.34 -15.15 12.05
CA ASP A 35 19.86 -16.06 13.10
C ASP A 35 19.24 -17.35 12.52
N LEU A 36 18.60 -17.23 11.35
CA LEU A 36 17.94 -18.35 10.68
C LEU A 36 18.88 -19.20 9.79
N LYS A 37 20.17 -18.89 9.71
CA LYS A 37 21.12 -19.60 8.82
C LYS A 37 21.16 -21.11 9.06
N SER A 38 21.06 -21.56 10.29
CA SER A 38 21.12 -23.00 10.66
C SER A 38 20.01 -23.81 10.02
N ILE A 39 18.85 -23.21 9.78
CA ILE A 39 17.67 -23.82 9.14
C ILE A 39 17.49 -23.36 7.68
N LYS A 40 18.46 -22.65 7.11
CA LYS A 40 18.40 -22.06 5.76
C LYS A 40 17.22 -21.07 5.57
N GLY A 41 16.73 -20.50 6.67
CA GLY A 41 15.68 -19.49 6.66
C GLY A 41 16.18 -18.12 6.23
N LYS A 42 15.27 -17.29 5.76
CA LYS A 42 15.56 -15.90 5.35
C LYS A 42 14.40 -14.99 5.74
N ALA A 43 14.70 -13.75 6.07
CA ALA A 43 13.73 -12.69 6.28
C ALA A 43 13.91 -11.62 5.20
N TYR A 44 12.83 -11.14 4.64
CA TYR A 44 12.82 -10.11 3.61
C TYR A 44 11.92 -8.94 4.02
N VAL A 45 12.30 -7.75 3.61
CA VAL A 45 11.41 -6.59 3.64
C VAL A 45 10.69 -6.48 2.30
N SER A 46 9.37 -6.57 2.32
CA SER A 46 8.53 -6.23 1.16
C SER A 46 8.17 -4.75 1.22
N VAL A 47 8.59 -4.00 0.21
CA VAL A 47 8.20 -2.59 0.02
C VAL A 47 6.95 -2.58 -0.85
N ASN A 48 5.86 -2.15 -0.26
CA ASN A 48 4.54 -2.17 -0.88
C ASN A 48 4.13 -0.79 -1.39
N LYS A 49 3.18 -0.76 -2.32
CA LYS A 49 2.52 0.45 -2.82
C LYS A 49 1.72 1.14 -1.70
N ALA A 50 1.57 2.45 -1.79
CA ALA A 50 0.68 3.20 -0.92
C ALA A 50 -0.78 2.69 -1.01
N LEU A 51 -1.38 2.49 0.16
CA LEU A 51 -2.75 2.02 0.32
C LEU A 51 -3.51 2.88 1.32
N VAL A 52 -4.81 2.92 1.16
CA VAL A 52 -5.70 3.45 2.19
C VAL A 52 -5.69 2.49 3.36
N THR A 53 -5.22 2.98 4.51
CA THR A 53 -5.24 2.25 5.79
C THR A 53 -5.66 3.20 6.89
N GLN A 54 -6.06 2.66 8.03
CA GLN A 54 -6.39 3.47 9.18
C GLN A 54 -5.21 4.36 9.60
N ALA A 55 -3.98 3.85 9.56
CA ALA A 55 -2.78 4.60 9.89
C ALA A 55 -2.47 5.68 8.84
N SER A 56 -2.52 5.36 7.54
CA SER A 56 -2.20 6.31 6.47
C SER A 56 -3.18 7.48 6.39
N SER A 57 -4.45 7.26 6.76
CA SER A 57 -5.48 8.30 6.76
C SER A 57 -5.24 9.40 7.81
N ALA A 58 -4.50 9.09 8.87
CA ALA A 58 -4.17 10.05 9.93
C ALA A 58 -2.88 10.84 9.67
N ILE A 59 -2.10 10.46 8.65
CA ILE A 59 -0.82 11.12 8.35
C ILE A 59 -1.08 12.31 7.42
N PRO A 60 -0.66 13.54 7.81
CA PRO A 60 -0.84 14.72 6.96
C PRO A 60 -0.32 14.50 5.55
N VAL A 61 -1.01 15.06 4.56
CA VAL A 61 -0.74 15.02 3.11
C VAL A 61 -0.85 13.63 2.45
N ILE A 62 -0.81 12.55 3.19
CA ILE A 62 -0.85 11.20 2.61
C ILE A 62 -2.20 10.87 1.97
N PRO A 63 -3.36 11.23 2.54
CA PRO A 63 -4.64 11.08 1.85
C PRO A 63 -4.71 11.80 0.49
N LEU A 64 -4.12 13.01 0.40
CA LEU A 64 -3.99 13.72 -0.86
C LEU A 64 -3.15 12.92 -1.86
N TYR A 65 -1.96 12.50 -1.47
CA TYR A 65 -1.08 11.71 -2.33
C TYR A 65 -1.79 10.44 -2.84
N ILE A 66 -2.43 9.68 -1.96
CA ILE A 66 -3.13 8.45 -2.33
C ILE A 66 -4.29 8.73 -3.28
N SER A 67 -5.04 9.82 -3.11
CA SER A 67 -6.14 10.17 -4.00
C SER A 67 -5.66 10.49 -5.43
N LEU A 68 -4.53 11.18 -5.58
CA LEU A 68 -3.90 11.43 -6.86
C LEU A 68 -3.36 10.15 -7.48
N LEU A 69 -2.62 9.36 -6.71
CA LEU A 69 -2.09 8.06 -7.13
C LEU A 69 -3.19 7.13 -7.66
N TYR A 70 -4.29 7.02 -6.94
CA TYR A 70 -5.42 6.17 -7.34
C TYR A 70 -6.07 6.63 -8.64
N LYS A 71 -6.24 7.94 -8.80
CA LYS A 71 -6.75 8.51 -10.04
C LYS A 71 -5.92 8.09 -11.25
N ILE A 72 -4.61 8.26 -11.14
CA ILE A 72 -3.65 7.97 -12.23
C ILE A 72 -3.56 6.46 -12.47
N MET A 73 -3.36 5.66 -11.42
CA MET A 73 -3.19 4.22 -11.58
C MET A 73 -4.45 3.53 -12.10
N LYS A 74 -5.64 3.97 -11.68
CA LYS A 74 -6.92 3.46 -12.22
C LYS A 74 -7.09 3.84 -13.69
N ALA A 75 -6.76 5.06 -14.07
CA ALA A 75 -6.79 5.50 -15.47
C ALA A 75 -5.84 4.69 -16.36
N LYS A 76 -4.68 4.28 -15.83
CA LYS A 76 -3.70 3.44 -16.54
C LYS A 76 -4.00 1.93 -16.45
N GLY A 77 -5.03 1.50 -15.72
CA GLY A 77 -5.38 0.08 -15.54
C GLY A 77 -4.34 -0.73 -14.76
N ILE A 78 -3.56 -0.10 -13.89
CA ILE A 78 -2.49 -0.71 -13.09
C ILE A 78 -2.70 -0.57 -11.59
N HIS A 79 -3.89 -0.15 -11.18
CA HIS A 79 -4.21 -0.02 -9.76
C HIS A 79 -4.31 -1.40 -9.11
N GLU A 80 -3.69 -1.54 -7.95
CA GLU A 80 -3.76 -2.73 -7.10
C GLU A 80 -4.20 -2.33 -5.69
N GLY A 81 -5.13 -3.06 -5.11
CA GLY A 81 -5.45 -3.02 -3.70
C GLY A 81 -4.52 -3.91 -2.87
N CYS A 82 -4.87 -4.11 -1.62
CA CYS A 82 -4.07 -4.93 -0.69
C CYS A 82 -3.99 -6.40 -1.14
N ILE A 83 -5.13 -6.97 -1.54
CA ILE A 83 -5.21 -8.40 -1.91
C ILE A 83 -4.39 -8.67 -3.17
N GLU A 84 -4.51 -7.84 -4.19
CA GLU A 84 -3.77 -7.97 -5.45
C GLU A 84 -2.26 -7.87 -5.22
N GLN A 85 -1.82 -6.92 -4.40
CA GLN A 85 -0.40 -6.79 -4.05
C GLN A 85 0.15 -8.01 -3.31
N ILE A 86 -0.59 -8.50 -2.30
CA ILE A 86 -0.17 -9.68 -1.55
C ILE A 86 -0.17 -10.93 -2.44
N GLN A 87 -1.17 -11.11 -3.29
CA GLN A 87 -1.18 -12.19 -4.27
C GLN A 87 0.06 -12.11 -5.19
N ARG A 88 0.37 -10.93 -5.73
CA ARG A 88 1.54 -10.72 -6.60
C ARG A 88 2.85 -10.96 -5.87
N LEU A 89 2.96 -10.51 -4.61
CA LEU A 89 4.12 -10.80 -3.77
C LEU A 89 4.38 -12.29 -3.65
N PHE A 90 3.35 -13.06 -3.31
CA PHE A 90 3.52 -14.50 -3.10
C PHE A 90 3.68 -15.25 -4.41
N SER A 91 2.81 -15.02 -5.41
CA SER A 91 2.80 -15.80 -6.65
C SER A 91 3.99 -15.51 -7.57
N GLN A 92 4.43 -14.25 -7.64
CA GLN A 92 5.47 -13.84 -8.59
C GLN A 92 6.84 -13.67 -7.96
N ARG A 93 6.93 -13.18 -6.70
CA ARG A 93 8.22 -12.88 -6.06
C ARG A 93 8.71 -14.00 -5.14
N LEU A 94 7.87 -14.48 -4.23
CA LEU A 94 8.30 -15.46 -3.24
C LEU A 94 8.27 -16.91 -3.76
N PHE A 95 7.24 -17.29 -4.50
CA PHE A 95 7.05 -18.65 -4.98
C PHE A 95 7.08 -18.79 -6.52
N GLY A 96 7.18 -17.70 -7.24
CA GLY A 96 7.26 -17.67 -8.71
C GLY A 96 8.63 -18.05 -9.30
N GLY A 97 9.62 -18.32 -8.47
CA GLY A 97 10.98 -18.72 -8.89
C GLY A 97 11.92 -17.55 -9.21
N ASP A 98 11.45 -16.32 -9.28
CA ASP A 98 12.28 -15.12 -9.49
C ASP A 98 12.15 -14.14 -8.31
N LEU A 99 12.98 -14.37 -7.30
CA LEU A 99 13.13 -13.48 -6.16
C LEU A 99 14.04 -12.31 -6.53
N ALA A 100 13.53 -11.37 -7.31
CA ALA A 100 14.23 -10.14 -7.62
C ALA A 100 14.29 -9.23 -6.39
N LEU A 101 15.51 -8.92 -5.93
CA LEU A 101 15.77 -8.01 -4.82
C LEU A 101 16.40 -6.72 -5.35
N ASP A 102 16.10 -5.60 -4.68
CA ASP A 102 16.80 -4.35 -4.94
C ASP A 102 18.20 -4.35 -4.32
N GLU A 103 18.98 -3.28 -4.53
CA GLU A 103 20.34 -3.12 -4.02
C GLU A 103 20.46 -3.25 -2.49
N LYS A 104 19.36 -3.07 -1.76
CA LYS A 104 19.28 -3.23 -0.29
C LYS A 104 18.70 -4.57 0.15
N GLY A 105 18.52 -5.52 -0.78
CA GLY A 105 17.99 -6.85 -0.48
C GLY A 105 16.49 -6.86 -0.15
N ARG A 106 15.71 -5.90 -0.65
CA ARG A 106 14.27 -5.79 -0.44
C ARG A 106 13.50 -6.24 -1.67
N ILE A 107 12.30 -6.79 -1.45
CA ILE A 107 11.35 -7.11 -2.51
C ILE A 107 10.55 -5.85 -2.84
N ARG A 108 10.56 -5.42 -4.11
CA ARG A 108 9.84 -4.22 -4.56
C ARG A 108 8.50 -4.64 -5.20
N ILE A 109 7.41 -4.41 -4.46
CA ILE A 109 6.02 -4.57 -4.92
C ILE A 109 5.37 -3.21 -5.20
N ASP A 110 6.05 -2.13 -4.86
CA ASP A 110 5.70 -0.76 -5.20
C ASP A 110 6.12 -0.35 -6.62
N ASP A 111 6.62 -1.29 -7.43
CA ASP A 111 7.14 -1.06 -8.77
C ASP A 111 6.13 -0.36 -9.71
N LEU A 112 4.83 -0.68 -9.61
CA LEU A 112 3.79 -0.02 -10.40
C LEU A 112 3.52 1.42 -9.96
N GLU A 113 3.55 1.70 -8.65
CA GLU A 113 3.49 3.06 -8.12
C GLU A 113 4.70 3.87 -8.55
N MET A 114 5.89 3.27 -8.50
CA MET A 114 7.17 3.94 -8.76
C MET A 114 7.53 4.04 -10.25
N ARG A 115 6.63 3.69 -11.16
CA ARG A 115 6.81 3.93 -12.59
C ARG A 115 7.02 5.42 -12.84
N GLU A 116 7.95 5.74 -13.72
CA GLU A 116 8.31 7.12 -14.09
C GLU A 116 7.08 7.89 -14.58
N ASP A 117 6.30 7.31 -15.50
CA ASP A 117 5.09 7.93 -16.04
C ASP A 117 3.98 8.17 -14.99
N VAL A 118 3.95 7.39 -13.92
CA VAL A 118 3.02 7.60 -12.79
C VAL A 118 3.51 8.75 -11.91
N GLN A 119 4.80 8.74 -11.57
CA GLN A 119 5.36 9.73 -10.65
C GLN A 119 5.49 11.12 -11.28
N GLU A 120 5.75 11.21 -12.58
CA GLU A 120 5.74 12.49 -13.31
C GLU A 120 4.35 13.13 -13.31
N GLU A 121 3.29 12.36 -13.61
CA GLU A 121 1.91 12.86 -13.55
C GLU A 121 1.52 13.29 -12.13
N ILE A 122 1.90 12.52 -11.11
CA ILE A 122 1.65 12.89 -9.70
C ILE A 122 2.37 14.19 -9.37
N ALA A 123 3.65 14.32 -9.73
CA ALA A 123 4.42 15.51 -9.42
C ALA A 123 3.82 16.79 -10.07
N GLU A 124 3.26 16.66 -11.26
CA GLU A 124 2.58 17.77 -11.91
C GLU A 124 1.26 18.13 -11.23
N LEU A 125 0.42 17.13 -10.93
CA LEU A 125 -0.82 17.34 -10.19
C LEU A 125 -0.57 17.90 -8.79
N TRP A 126 0.46 17.40 -8.09
CA TRP A 126 0.83 17.85 -6.75
C TRP A 126 1.17 19.33 -6.70
N LYS A 127 1.93 19.84 -7.67
CA LYS A 127 2.32 21.25 -7.74
C LYS A 127 1.11 22.19 -7.92
N ASN A 128 0.09 21.69 -8.60
CA ASN A 128 -1.06 22.49 -9.00
C ASN A 128 -2.32 22.18 -8.16
N ALA A 129 -2.21 21.31 -7.14
CA ALA A 129 -3.34 20.92 -6.30
C ALA A 129 -3.81 22.08 -5.42
N THR A 130 -5.10 22.36 -5.47
CA THR A 130 -5.81 23.31 -4.62
C THR A 130 -7.07 22.67 -4.07
N SER A 131 -7.68 23.27 -3.05
CA SER A 131 -8.95 22.77 -2.50
C SER A 131 -10.07 22.78 -3.54
N GLU A 132 -10.03 23.72 -4.49
CA GLU A 132 -11.03 23.89 -5.52
C GLU A 132 -10.96 22.81 -6.61
N ASN A 133 -9.75 22.46 -7.05
CA ASN A 133 -9.57 21.49 -8.15
C ASN A 133 -9.38 20.04 -7.68
N LEU A 134 -9.17 19.80 -6.39
CA LEU A 134 -8.94 18.48 -5.86
C LEU A 134 -10.03 17.45 -6.22
N PRO A 135 -11.34 17.77 -6.23
CA PRO A 135 -12.37 16.85 -6.66
C PRO A 135 -12.23 16.36 -8.11
N GLU A 136 -11.57 17.17 -8.96
CA GLU A 136 -11.34 16.84 -10.37
C GLU A 136 -10.06 16.03 -10.58
N ILE A 137 -8.99 16.39 -9.88
CA ILE A 137 -7.66 15.78 -10.09
C ILE A 137 -7.41 14.54 -9.22
N GLY A 138 -8.16 14.34 -8.14
CA GLY A 138 -8.05 13.22 -7.21
C GLY A 138 -9.21 12.22 -7.33
N ASP A 139 -9.01 11.01 -6.84
CA ASP A 139 -10.06 10.01 -6.63
C ASP A 139 -10.54 10.03 -5.18
N LEU A 140 -11.18 11.14 -4.79
CA LEU A 140 -11.67 11.32 -3.40
C LEU A 140 -12.74 10.30 -3.05
N LYS A 141 -13.60 9.98 -4.01
CA LYS A 141 -14.66 8.99 -3.79
C LYS A 141 -14.07 7.59 -3.59
N GLY A 142 -13.17 7.15 -4.46
CA GLY A 142 -12.50 5.85 -4.32
C GLY A 142 -11.70 5.76 -3.03
N TYR A 143 -11.00 6.82 -2.64
CA TYR A 143 -10.32 6.90 -1.35
C TYR A 143 -11.29 6.69 -0.18
N SER A 144 -12.42 7.42 -0.18
CA SER A 144 -13.44 7.32 0.86
C SER A 144 -14.09 5.93 0.90
N ASP A 145 -14.42 5.36 -0.25
CA ASP A 145 -15.05 4.03 -0.33
C ASP A 145 -14.08 2.95 0.20
N GLU A 146 -12.80 3.00 -0.15
CA GLU A 146 -11.80 2.09 0.42
C GLU A 146 -11.61 2.27 1.92
N PHE A 147 -11.60 3.51 2.42
CA PHE A 147 -11.51 3.76 3.86
C PHE A 147 -12.68 3.13 4.62
N PHE A 148 -13.90 3.31 4.14
CA PHE A 148 -15.08 2.70 4.74
C PHE A 148 -15.08 1.17 4.63
N SER A 149 -14.51 0.62 3.54
CA SER A 149 -14.38 -0.83 3.36
C SER A 149 -13.49 -1.50 4.40
N LEU A 150 -12.53 -0.78 4.99
CA LEU A 150 -11.72 -1.28 6.11
C LEU A 150 -12.57 -1.67 7.33
N PHE A 151 -13.74 -1.08 7.47
CA PHE A 151 -14.69 -1.31 8.57
C PHE A 151 -15.91 -2.11 8.13
N GLY A 152 -15.87 -2.70 6.94
CA GLY A 152 -16.96 -3.52 6.40
C GLY A 152 -18.10 -2.72 5.77
N PHE A 153 -17.95 -1.40 5.56
CA PHE A 153 -18.93 -0.58 4.85
C PHE A 153 -18.55 -0.41 3.37
N LYS A 154 -19.53 -0.05 2.53
CA LYS A 154 -19.32 0.17 1.09
C LYS A 154 -18.81 -1.06 0.32
N VAL A 155 -18.97 -2.25 0.85
CA VAL A 155 -18.59 -3.49 0.18
C VAL A 155 -19.58 -3.73 -0.97
N PRO A 156 -19.10 -3.93 -2.21
CA PRO A 156 -19.98 -4.17 -3.36
C PRO A 156 -20.88 -5.40 -3.16
N GLY A 157 -22.15 -5.27 -3.51
CA GLY A 157 -23.13 -6.37 -3.42
C GLY A 157 -23.72 -6.60 -2.03
N VAL A 158 -23.36 -5.80 -1.04
CA VAL A 158 -23.95 -5.88 0.32
C VAL A 158 -25.07 -4.85 0.44
N ASP A 159 -26.27 -5.31 0.80
CA ASP A 159 -27.39 -4.45 1.20
C ASP A 159 -27.33 -4.19 2.69
N TYR A 160 -26.88 -2.98 3.07
CA TYR A 160 -26.74 -2.55 4.47
C TYR A 160 -28.07 -2.16 5.12
N THR A 161 -29.20 -2.19 4.38
CA THR A 161 -30.54 -1.90 4.88
C THR A 161 -31.37 -3.16 5.11
N ALA A 162 -30.86 -4.31 4.66
CA ALA A 162 -31.55 -5.59 4.83
C ALA A 162 -31.50 -6.05 6.28
N ASP A 163 -32.62 -6.58 6.77
CA ASP A 163 -32.63 -7.32 8.03
C ASP A 163 -31.83 -8.61 7.88
N VAL A 164 -30.93 -8.87 8.82
CA VAL A 164 -30.06 -10.04 8.83
C VAL A 164 -30.22 -10.83 10.13
N ASN A 165 -30.06 -12.15 10.05
CA ASN A 165 -29.91 -12.95 11.26
C ASN A 165 -28.53 -12.72 11.86
N GLU A 166 -28.46 -12.12 13.03
CA GLU A 166 -27.20 -11.85 13.75
C GLU A 166 -26.56 -13.11 14.36
N LEU A 167 -27.33 -14.19 14.49
CA LEU A 167 -26.84 -15.46 14.98
C LEU A 167 -26.31 -16.32 13.82
N VAL A 168 -25.15 -15.98 13.33
CA VAL A 168 -24.46 -16.73 12.27
C VAL A 168 -23.36 -17.60 12.90
N MET A 169 -23.42 -18.91 12.65
CA MET A 169 -22.33 -19.82 13.06
C MET A 169 -21.05 -19.46 12.31
N VAL A 170 -19.97 -19.29 13.03
CA VAL A 170 -18.65 -19.10 12.42
C VAL A 170 -18.20 -20.41 11.73
N PRO A 171 -17.50 -20.32 10.55
CA PRO A 171 -17.12 -21.53 9.79
C PRO A 171 -16.28 -22.56 10.58
N SER A 172 -15.56 -22.11 11.62
CA SER A 172 -14.77 -23.00 12.49
C SER A 172 -15.61 -23.85 13.45
N GLU A 173 -16.91 -23.60 13.54
CA GLU A 173 -17.85 -24.33 14.42
C GLU A 173 -18.75 -25.31 13.66
N GLN A 174 -18.49 -25.51 12.37
CA GLN A 174 -19.23 -26.43 11.48
C GLN A 174 -18.52 -27.78 11.37
#